data_0531421e50aeee31e5a64fef237a24f8
#
_entry.id   0531421e50aeee31e5a64fef237a24f8
#
_cell.length_a   1.000
_cell.length_b   1.000
_cell.length_c   1.000
_cell.angle_alpha   90.00
_cell.angle_beta   90.00
_cell.angle_gamma   90.00
#
_symmetry.space_group_name_H-M   'P 1'
#
loop_
_entity.id
_entity.type
_entity.pdbx_description
1 polymer ?
#
loop_
_entity_poly.entity_id
_entity_poly.type
_entity_poly.pdbx_seq_one_letter_code
_entity_poly.pdbx_strand_id
1 'polypeptide(L)'
;MPFKVKRSARRGWRVLLPWAVGALPLLCGLAVMHWQAQRELQNTSQATTRQVVEQVEHILDNIAHAAQELLPLVGRPCDEIDLALRSQVTRNAFVRSTNLFHQNTLYCSSLFGNFDEPVDARDYTDGRLWLMNGNSVTPNHPLLAYRVSNAGSGAITTVDGDHLTSALQWVSSGEELQLQVGDYWMGKDGVVHKGTAPTAAIAPTLQASIRYPFSVHGGYGAGKKVQFVSEHYPALLTLLLLLGVLAGIVCHWQIRRASSPSAELSRALEADEFLPYFQPVVRKDDYRWAGVEVLMRWNHPREGLVRPDLFIPYAEHSGQIVPMTRALMLHTAQALAPYAALLEDGFHIGINITADHCRDLELLDDCRTFLQHFPPGRVVLTLELTERKLIEATPITLELFEKLHDMGVMIALDDFGTGQSSLNYLRQFKVDYLKIDQSFVAMIGGDALSQHILDTIIELSGKLGLGIVAEGVETEVQRDYLARHQVDFQQGYLFGRPMPVDDFLQALAARPGSSRLPHSIRPEIMPN
;
A
#
# COMPACT_ATOMS: atom_id res chain seq x y z
N MET A 1 -7.53 -27.28 7.60
CA MET A 1 -7.99 -26.39 6.51
C MET A 1 -7.84 -24.96 7.00
N PRO A 2 -7.13 -24.06 6.31
CA PRO A 2 -7.02 -22.69 6.77
C PRO A 2 -8.41 -22.03 6.72
N PHE A 3 -8.66 -21.13 7.66
CA PHE A 3 -9.87 -20.34 7.80
C PHE A 3 -10.43 -19.91 6.43
N LYS A 4 -11.57 -20.47 6.04
CA LYS A 4 -12.36 -19.92 4.92
C LYS A 4 -13.09 -18.67 5.41
N VAL A 5 -12.33 -17.59 5.58
CA VAL A 5 -12.93 -16.26 5.69
C VAL A 5 -13.77 -16.01 4.45
N LYS A 6 -15.07 -15.78 4.62
CA LYS A 6 -15.95 -15.25 3.57
C LYS A 6 -15.25 -14.02 2.96
N ARG A 7 -14.64 -14.20 1.78
CA ARG A 7 -13.91 -13.19 1.02
C ARG A 7 -14.90 -12.18 0.47
N SER A 8 -15.33 -11.21 1.27
CA SER A 8 -16.12 -10.07 0.83
C SER A 8 -15.20 -8.98 0.22
N ALA A 9 -15.77 -8.01 -0.46
CA ALA A 9 -15.16 -6.92 -1.24
C ALA A 9 -13.93 -6.22 -0.62
N ARG A 10 -13.66 -6.37 0.69
CA ARG A 10 -12.49 -5.80 1.39
C ARG A 10 -11.13 -6.38 0.98
N ARG A 11 -11.07 -7.56 0.33
CA ARG A 11 -9.78 -8.15 -0.09
C ARG A 11 -9.19 -7.43 -1.30
N GLY A 12 -10.01 -6.89 -2.20
CA GLY A 12 -9.55 -6.08 -3.34
C GLY A 12 -8.83 -4.81 -2.89
N TRP A 13 -9.36 -4.11 -1.88
CA TRP A 13 -8.76 -2.87 -1.35
C TRP A 13 -7.38 -3.10 -0.71
N ARG A 14 -7.17 -4.21 -0.01
CA ARG A 14 -5.89 -4.54 0.63
C ARG A 14 -4.77 -4.82 -0.38
N VAL A 15 -5.11 -5.26 -1.59
CA VAL A 15 -4.15 -5.46 -2.68
C VAL A 15 -3.92 -4.17 -3.45
N LEU A 16 -4.97 -3.37 -3.68
CA LEU A 16 -4.89 -2.14 -4.47
C LEU A 16 -4.27 -0.97 -3.70
N LEU A 17 -4.47 -0.88 -2.38
CA LEU A 17 -4.00 0.23 -1.56
C LEU A 17 -2.47 0.45 -1.62
N PRO A 18 -1.60 -0.58 -1.51
CA PRO A 18 -0.16 -0.40 -1.65
C PRO A 18 0.25 0.14 -3.02
N TRP A 19 -0.42 -0.31 -4.09
CA TRP A 19 -0.18 0.19 -5.44
C TRP A 19 -0.60 1.64 -5.61
N ALA A 20 -1.77 2.01 -5.05
CA ALA A 20 -2.26 3.38 -5.08
C ALA A 20 -1.33 4.33 -4.29
N VAL A 21 -0.90 3.93 -3.09
CA VAL A 21 0.06 4.69 -2.27
C VAL A 21 1.41 4.81 -2.96
N GLY A 22 1.90 3.74 -3.60
CA GLY A 22 3.15 3.75 -4.36
C GLY A 22 3.10 4.60 -5.62
N ALA A 23 1.98 4.63 -6.34
CA ALA A 23 1.82 5.43 -7.56
C ALA A 23 1.65 6.93 -7.28
N LEU A 24 1.15 7.32 -6.10
CA LEU A 24 0.82 8.72 -5.79
C LEU A 24 2.01 9.69 -5.93
N PRO A 25 3.21 9.42 -5.35
CA PRO A 25 4.37 10.31 -5.52
C PRO A 25 4.78 10.51 -6.98
N LEU A 26 4.73 9.43 -7.77
CA LEU A 26 5.07 9.47 -9.19
C LEU A 26 4.07 10.30 -9.99
N LEU A 27 2.78 10.11 -9.77
CA LEU A 27 1.72 10.87 -10.46
C LEU A 27 1.78 12.37 -10.10
N CYS A 28 1.93 12.69 -8.82
CA CYS A 28 2.09 14.07 -8.36
C CYS A 28 3.36 14.71 -8.94
N GLY A 29 4.48 14.00 -8.91
CA GLY A 29 5.74 14.49 -9.48
C GLY A 29 5.66 14.70 -10.98
N LEU A 30 5.06 13.78 -11.75
CA LEU A 30 4.84 13.93 -13.19
C LEU A 30 3.94 15.14 -13.49
N ALA A 31 2.89 15.37 -12.71
CA ALA A 31 2.02 16.53 -12.88
C ALA A 31 2.78 17.85 -12.66
N VAL A 32 3.60 17.92 -11.60
CA VAL A 32 4.43 19.10 -11.33
C VAL A 32 5.47 19.33 -12.42
N MET A 33 6.19 18.28 -12.84
CA MET A 33 7.18 18.39 -13.92
C MET A 33 6.53 18.80 -15.24
N HIS A 34 5.35 18.28 -15.57
CA HIS A 34 4.60 18.67 -16.75
C HIS A 34 4.21 20.15 -16.70
N TRP A 35 3.76 20.64 -15.57
CA TRP A 35 3.43 22.06 -15.36
C TRP A 35 4.66 22.96 -15.46
N GLN A 36 5.78 22.58 -14.83
CA GLN A 36 7.05 23.32 -14.91
C GLN A 36 7.59 23.38 -16.35
N ALA A 37 7.60 22.22 -17.04
CA ALA A 37 8.02 22.15 -18.45
C ALA A 37 7.16 23.06 -19.34
N GLN A 38 5.84 23.06 -19.14
CA GLN A 38 4.96 23.96 -19.89
C GLN A 38 5.31 25.44 -19.67
N ARG A 39 5.54 25.81 -18.40
CA ARG A 39 5.85 27.19 -18.02
C ARG A 39 7.22 27.64 -18.57
N GLU A 40 8.22 26.78 -18.47
CA GLU A 40 9.58 27.07 -18.95
C GLU A 40 9.62 27.21 -20.48
N LEU A 41 9.01 26.27 -21.20
CA LEU A 41 8.91 26.34 -22.66
C LEU A 41 8.13 27.58 -23.12
N GLN A 42 7.08 27.99 -22.38
CA GLN A 42 6.33 29.22 -22.69
C GLN A 42 7.18 30.46 -22.49
N ASN A 43 7.92 30.57 -21.38
CA ASN A 43 8.79 31.69 -21.08
C ASN A 43 9.92 31.81 -22.14
N THR A 44 10.55 30.69 -22.48
CA THR A 44 11.63 30.64 -23.47
C THR A 44 11.09 31.04 -24.85
N SER A 45 9.97 30.48 -25.27
CA SER A 45 9.35 30.82 -26.55
C SER A 45 9.00 32.31 -26.63
N GLN A 46 8.47 32.92 -25.56
CA GLN A 46 8.19 34.37 -25.52
C GLN A 46 9.46 35.21 -25.62
N ALA A 47 10.50 34.86 -24.88
CA ALA A 47 11.77 35.57 -24.88
C ALA A 47 12.41 35.52 -26.30
N THR A 48 12.47 34.31 -26.88
CA THR A 48 13.02 34.08 -28.23
C THR A 48 12.24 34.86 -29.29
N THR A 49 10.90 34.78 -29.26
CA THR A 49 10.04 35.49 -30.22
C THR A 49 10.24 37.00 -30.13
N ARG A 50 10.34 37.55 -28.91
CA ARG A 50 10.61 38.97 -28.70
C ARG A 50 11.99 39.38 -29.24
N GLN A 51 13.01 38.58 -29.00
CA GLN A 51 14.37 38.86 -29.49
C GLN A 51 14.43 38.86 -31.02
N VAL A 52 13.68 37.98 -31.70
CA VAL A 52 13.56 37.98 -33.16
C VAL A 52 12.88 39.25 -33.64
N VAL A 53 11.80 39.69 -32.98
CA VAL A 53 11.13 40.96 -33.34
C VAL A 53 12.13 42.12 -33.25
N GLU A 54 12.90 42.24 -32.18
CA GLU A 54 13.89 43.28 -31.98
C GLU A 54 14.99 43.25 -33.05
N GLN A 55 15.44 42.03 -33.47
CA GLN A 55 16.43 41.94 -34.58
C GLN A 55 15.86 42.33 -35.93
N VAL A 56 14.63 41.90 -36.26
CA VAL A 56 13.97 42.27 -37.51
C VAL A 56 13.67 43.77 -37.54
N GLU A 57 13.27 44.36 -36.41
CA GLU A 57 13.11 45.82 -36.28
C GLU A 57 14.43 46.56 -36.58
N HIS A 58 15.56 46.05 -36.03
CA HIS A 58 16.88 46.63 -36.29
C HIS A 58 17.26 46.58 -37.79
N ILE A 59 16.98 45.46 -38.49
CA ILE A 59 17.18 45.33 -39.93
C ILE A 59 16.30 46.36 -40.68
N LEU A 60 15.03 46.45 -40.29
CA LEU A 60 14.07 47.37 -40.92
C LEU A 60 14.41 48.85 -40.66
N ASP A 61 14.97 49.20 -39.49
CA ASP A 61 15.45 50.55 -39.19
C ASP A 61 16.55 50.99 -40.20
N ASN A 62 17.48 50.08 -40.50
CA ASN A 62 18.55 50.37 -41.47
C ASN A 62 18.01 50.63 -42.88
N ILE A 63 17.09 49.75 -43.35
CA ILE A 63 16.52 49.93 -44.71
C ILE A 63 15.54 51.09 -44.76
N ALA A 64 14.82 51.39 -43.68
CA ALA A 64 13.92 52.54 -43.58
C ALA A 64 14.72 53.89 -43.65
N HIS A 65 15.85 53.93 -42.90
CA HIS A 65 16.73 55.09 -42.96
C HIS A 65 17.28 55.32 -44.36
N ALA A 66 17.77 54.28 -45.01
CA ALA A 66 18.22 54.39 -46.42
C ALA A 66 17.12 54.87 -47.39
N ALA A 67 15.87 54.39 -47.20
CA ALA A 67 14.72 54.82 -47.97
C ALA A 67 14.40 56.32 -47.76
N GLN A 68 14.48 56.80 -46.53
CA GLN A 68 14.23 58.20 -46.16
C GLN A 68 15.28 59.15 -46.77
N GLU A 69 16.55 58.78 -46.75
CA GLU A 69 17.64 59.56 -47.34
C GLU A 69 17.48 59.72 -48.86
N LEU A 70 16.76 58.83 -49.54
CA LEU A 70 16.51 58.86 -50.95
C LEU A 70 15.31 59.74 -51.36
N LEU A 71 14.43 60.11 -50.45
CA LEU A 71 13.23 60.87 -50.73
C LEU A 71 13.52 62.21 -51.43
N PRO A 72 14.58 62.98 -51.09
CA PRO A 72 14.91 64.24 -51.77
C PRO A 72 15.32 64.07 -53.25
N LEU A 73 15.66 62.82 -53.65
CA LEU A 73 16.09 62.54 -55.05
C LEU A 73 14.94 62.10 -55.93
N VAL A 74 13.75 61.93 -55.43
CA VAL A 74 12.57 61.49 -56.17
C VAL A 74 12.19 62.55 -57.24
N GLY A 75 11.95 62.06 -58.47
CA GLY A 75 11.60 62.93 -59.62
C GLY A 75 12.79 63.47 -60.40
N ARG A 76 14.03 63.21 -59.96
CA ARG A 76 15.23 63.52 -60.75
C ARG A 76 15.48 62.44 -61.82
N PRO A 77 16.13 62.75 -62.92
CA PRO A 77 16.51 61.74 -63.93
C PRO A 77 17.39 60.66 -63.34
N CYS A 78 17.18 59.40 -63.76
CA CYS A 78 17.90 58.24 -63.15
C CYS A 78 19.40 58.31 -63.34
N ASP A 79 19.87 58.82 -64.53
CA ASP A 79 21.31 58.94 -64.83
C ASP A 79 22.07 59.86 -63.88
N GLU A 80 21.37 60.86 -63.28
CA GLU A 80 21.95 61.79 -62.33
C GLU A 80 22.05 61.19 -60.90
N ILE A 81 21.20 60.21 -60.54
CA ILE A 81 21.02 59.71 -59.20
C ILE A 81 21.45 58.26 -59.05
N ASP A 82 21.78 57.52 -60.08
CA ASP A 82 22.17 56.13 -60.05
C ASP A 82 23.33 55.87 -59.07
N LEU A 83 24.34 56.72 -59.05
CA LEU A 83 25.47 56.59 -58.13
C LEU A 83 25.02 56.79 -56.64
N ALA A 84 24.08 57.69 -56.41
CA ALA A 84 23.53 57.90 -55.08
C ALA A 84 22.75 56.68 -54.59
N LEU A 85 21.94 56.07 -55.45
CA LEU A 85 21.23 54.81 -55.16
C LEU A 85 22.19 53.68 -54.84
N ARG A 86 23.24 53.45 -55.64
CA ARG A 86 24.26 52.44 -55.40
C ARG A 86 25.08 52.67 -54.13
N SER A 87 25.34 53.93 -53.79
CA SER A 87 26.06 54.29 -52.57
C SER A 87 25.30 53.89 -51.30
N GLN A 88 23.96 53.95 -51.33
CA GLN A 88 23.13 53.48 -50.19
C GLN A 88 23.24 51.99 -50.00
N VAL A 89 23.30 51.20 -51.07
CA VAL A 89 23.51 49.71 -50.95
C VAL A 89 24.89 49.37 -50.36
N THR A 90 25.92 50.19 -50.68
CA THR A 90 27.28 49.93 -50.16
C THR A 90 27.53 50.45 -48.74
N ARG A 91 26.78 51.47 -48.28
CA ARG A 91 26.96 52.12 -46.99
C ARG A 91 26.09 51.52 -45.87
N ASN A 92 24.91 51.06 -46.22
CA ASN A 92 23.96 50.57 -45.25
C ASN A 92 23.98 49.02 -45.18
N ALA A 93 24.27 48.50 -44.06
CA ALA A 93 24.15 47.05 -43.82
C ALA A 93 22.70 46.62 -44.11
N PHE A 94 22.50 45.45 -44.61
CA PHE A 94 21.20 44.83 -44.93
C PHE A 94 20.51 45.39 -46.19
N VAL A 95 20.90 46.58 -46.75
CA VAL A 95 20.30 47.11 -47.99
C VAL A 95 20.80 46.30 -49.15
N ARG A 96 19.90 45.59 -49.86
CA ARG A 96 20.20 44.83 -51.07
C ARG A 96 20.01 45.66 -52.32
N SER A 97 18.90 46.39 -52.39
CA SER A 97 18.62 47.33 -53.49
C SER A 97 17.83 48.55 -53.02
N THR A 98 18.00 49.64 -53.76
CA THR A 98 17.26 50.84 -53.55
C THR A 98 16.60 51.25 -54.89
N ASN A 99 15.35 51.66 -54.81
CA ASN A 99 14.55 51.96 -55.99
C ASN A 99 13.72 53.22 -55.73
N LEU A 100 13.54 54.03 -56.77
CA LEU A 100 12.67 55.20 -56.72
C LEU A 100 11.47 55.02 -57.66
N PHE A 101 10.31 55.45 -57.16
CA PHE A 101 9.08 55.45 -57.96
C PHE A 101 8.43 56.80 -57.94
N HIS A 102 7.82 57.15 -59.08
CA HIS A 102 7.10 58.41 -59.30
C HIS A 102 5.77 58.12 -60.00
N GLN A 103 4.68 58.73 -59.52
CA GLN A 103 3.33 58.42 -59.99
C GLN A 103 2.98 56.96 -60.09
N ASN A 104 3.34 56.20 -59.02
CA ASN A 104 3.19 54.74 -58.88
C ASN A 104 3.94 53.94 -59.97
N THR A 105 4.97 54.48 -60.58
CA THR A 105 5.84 53.77 -61.52
C THR A 105 7.27 53.82 -61.00
N LEU A 106 7.91 52.66 -60.87
CA LEU A 106 9.33 52.52 -60.51
C LEU A 106 10.15 52.90 -61.71
N TYR A 107 10.94 53.98 -61.61
CA TYR A 107 11.63 54.54 -62.75
C TYR A 107 13.16 54.45 -62.66
N CYS A 108 13.69 54.26 -61.47
CA CYS A 108 15.13 54.15 -61.24
C CYS A 108 15.46 53.14 -60.20
N SER A 109 16.38 52.25 -60.49
CA SER A 109 16.81 51.15 -59.61
C SER A 109 18.33 51.10 -59.49
N SER A 110 18.87 50.86 -58.25
CA SER A 110 20.32 50.63 -58.04
C SER A 110 20.84 49.38 -58.76
N LEU A 111 19.97 48.42 -59.10
CA LEU A 111 20.32 47.18 -59.81
C LEU A 111 20.22 47.35 -61.35
N PHE A 112 19.18 48.02 -61.85
CA PHE A 112 18.85 48.04 -63.26
C PHE A 112 19.12 49.40 -63.94
N GLY A 113 19.34 50.45 -63.14
CA GLY A 113 19.37 51.82 -63.67
C GLY A 113 17.96 52.27 -64.02
N ASN A 114 17.79 52.78 -65.21
CA ASN A 114 16.48 53.17 -65.78
C ASN A 114 15.57 51.92 -65.86
N PHE A 115 14.38 51.98 -65.27
CA PHE A 115 13.44 50.88 -65.16
C PHE A 115 12.01 51.40 -65.23
N ASP A 116 11.07 50.58 -65.71
CA ASP A 116 9.67 50.99 -65.86
C ASP A 116 8.77 49.82 -65.41
N GLU A 117 8.30 49.89 -64.18
CA GLU A 117 7.44 48.88 -63.62
C GLU A 117 6.38 49.49 -62.66
N PRO A 118 5.11 49.13 -62.79
CA PRO A 118 4.08 49.67 -61.89
C PRO A 118 4.28 49.21 -60.44
N VAL A 119 4.07 50.12 -59.51
CA VAL A 119 4.10 49.86 -58.05
C VAL A 119 2.68 49.86 -57.50
N ASP A 120 2.16 48.71 -57.12
CA ASP A 120 0.85 48.62 -56.48
C ASP A 120 1.00 48.71 -54.92
N ALA A 121 0.43 49.75 -54.35
CA ALA A 121 0.45 49.97 -52.93
C ALA A 121 -0.31 48.84 -52.13
N ARG A 122 -1.21 48.08 -52.78
CA ARG A 122 -1.99 46.99 -52.20
C ARG A 122 -1.15 45.74 -51.91
N ASP A 123 0.00 45.59 -52.58
CA ASP A 123 0.94 44.50 -52.30
C ASP A 123 1.66 44.69 -50.98
N TYR A 124 1.67 45.91 -50.44
CA TYR A 124 2.36 46.28 -49.22
C TYR A 124 1.41 46.28 -48.03
N THR A 125 1.70 45.48 -47.00
CA THR A 125 1.01 45.50 -45.72
C THR A 125 1.13 46.89 -45.09
N ASP A 126 0.00 47.51 -44.74
CA ASP A 126 -0.12 48.91 -44.33
C ASP A 126 0.58 49.89 -45.26
N GLY A 127 0.68 49.55 -46.55
CA GLY A 127 1.36 50.36 -47.59
C GLY A 127 2.88 50.45 -47.36
N ARG A 128 3.49 49.67 -46.46
CA ARG A 128 4.88 49.82 -46.03
C ARG A 128 5.75 48.60 -46.26
N LEU A 129 5.30 47.38 -45.94
CA LEU A 129 6.09 46.15 -46.01
C LEU A 129 5.49 45.15 -46.98
N TRP A 130 6.34 44.52 -47.78
CA TRP A 130 5.96 43.42 -48.66
C TRP A 130 7.00 42.30 -48.61
N LEU A 131 6.59 41.11 -48.19
CA LEU A 131 7.41 39.90 -48.21
C LEU A 131 7.18 39.16 -49.52
N MET A 132 8.21 39.03 -50.34
CA MET A 132 8.18 38.49 -51.70
C MET A 132 8.96 37.17 -51.77
N ASN A 133 8.51 36.23 -52.60
CA ASN A 133 9.24 34.99 -52.88
C ASN A 133 10.35 35.18 -53.96
N GLY A 134 10.74 36.40 -54.20
CA GLY A 134 11.76 36.76 -55.18
C GLY A 134 11.31 37.86 -56.16
N ASN A 135 12.19 38.25 -57.04
CA ASN A 135 11.95 39.21 -58.12
C ASN A 135 12.44 38.67 -59.48
N SER A 136 12.38 39.46 -60.53
CA SER A 136 12.84 39.10 -61.91
C SER A 136 14.32 38.72 -61.97
N VAL A 137 15.17 39.20 -61.04
CA VAL A 137 16.62 38.93 -61.01
C VAL A 137 16.94 37.69 -60.24
N THR A 138 16.25 37.49 -59.13
CA THR A 138 16.43 36.34 -58.20
C THR A 138 15.08 35.69 -57.90
N PRO A 139 14.57 34.89 -58.84
CA PRO A 139 13.35 34.12 -58.63
C PRO A 139 13.56 33.10 -57.53
N ASN A 140 12.55 32.89 -56.70
CA ASN A 140 12.57 31.98 -55.55
C ASN A 140 13.61 32.32 -54.46
N HIS A 141 14.05 33.55 -54.38
CA HIS A 141 14.92 34.06 -53.33
C HIS A 141 14.15 35.11 -52.52
N PRO A 142 13.84 34.87 -51.25
CA PRO A 142 12.96 35.74 -50.50
C PRO A 142 13.54 37.14 -50.33
N LEU A 143 12.67 38.14 -50.40
CA LEU A 143 12.99 39.55 -50.23
C LEU A 143 11.94 40.21 -49.35
N LEU A 144 12.38 41.13 -48.50
CA LEU A 144 11.47 42.03 -47.80
C LEU A 144 11.67 43.45 -48.29
N ALA A 145 10.62 44.01 -48.92
CA ALA A 145 10.62 45.39 -49.44
C ALA A 145 9.98 46.32 -48.41
N TYR A 146 10.67 47.41 -48.13
CA TYR A 146 10.15 48.54 -47.34
C TYR A 146 9.88 49.71 -48.25
N ARG A 147 8.66 50.22 -48.26
CA ARG A 147 8.19 51.33 -49.05
C ARG A 147 7.93 52.56 -48.19
N VAL A 148 8.48 53.70 -48.58
CA VAL A 148 8.11 55.00 -48.06
C VAL A 148 7.56 55.85 -49.22
N SER A 149 6.40 56.46 -48.98
CA SER A 149 5.74 57.21 -50.06
C SER A 149 5.09 58.52 -49.61
N ASN A 150 5.07 59.51 -50.50
CA ASN A 150 4.31 60.74 -50.35
C ASN A 150 3.63 61.04 -51.68
N ALA A 151 2.27 61.15 -51.68
CA ALA A 151 1.47 61.48 -52.84
C ALA A 151 1.80 60.64 -54.11
N GLY A 152 1.92 59.33 -54.02
CA GLY A 152 2.16 58.40 -55.13
C GLY A 152 3.61 58.36 -55.62
N SER A 153 4.53 58.97 -54.93
CA SER A 153 5.97 58.97 -55.25
C SER A 153 6.76 58.62 -54.02
N GLY A 154 7.95 58.03 -54.16
CA GLY A 154 8.74 57.61 -52.98
C GLY A 154 9.92 56.70 -53.29
N ALA A 155 10.39 56.00 -52.26
CA ALA A 155 11.49 55.06 -52.34
C ALA A 155 11.09 53.69 -51.83
N ILE A 156 11.67 52.67 -52.44
CA ILE A 156 11.55 51.28 -52.02
C ILE A 156 12.98 50.76 -51.79
N THR A 157 13.23 50.23 -50.53
CA THR A 157 14.47 49.55 -50.20
C THR A 157 14.17 48.12 -49.96
N THR A 158 15.07 47.21 -50.33
CA THR A 158 14.90 45.76 -50.11
C THR A 158 16.01 45.21 -49.20
N VAL A 159 15.66 44.26 -48.43
CA VAL A 159 16.59 43.41 -47.67
C VAL A 159 16.54 42.00 -48.20
N ASP A 160 17.67 41.33 -48.19
CA ASP A 160 17.81 39.93 -48.56
C ASP A 160 17.17 39.01 -47.53
N GLY A 161 16.41 38.01 -47.99
CA GLY A 161 15.77 37.03 -47.13
C GLY A 161 16.74 36.21 -46.25
N ASP A 162 18.00 36.08 -46.71
CA ASP A 162 19.02 35.38 -45.91
C ASP A 162 19.32 36.08 -44.58
N HIS A 163 19.21 37.41 -44.51
CA HIS A 163 19.33 38.14 -43.24
C HIS A 163 18.16 37.86 -42.31
N LEU A 164 16.95 37.73 -42.85
CA LEU A 164 15.76 37.36 -42.06
C LEU A 164 15.80 35.92 -41.58
N THR A 165 16.19 35.01 -42.48
CA THR A 165 16.39 33.58 -42.16
C THR A 165 17.45 33.41 -41.08
N SER A 166 18.58 34.15 -41.18
CA SER A 166 19.63 34.15 -40.16
C SER A 166 19.12 34.66 -38.81
N ALA A 167 18.31 35.72 -38.80
CA ALA A 167 17.69 36.21 -37.55
C ALA A 167 16.78 35.16 -36.89
N LEU A 168 16.01 34.40 -37.68
CA LEU A 168 15.19 33.31 -37.21
C LEU A 168 16.02 32.09 -36.72
N GLN A 169 17.15 31.78 -37.37
CA GLN A 169 17.98 30.62 -37.04
C GLN A 169 18.88 30.85 -35.84
N TRP A 170 19.53 31.99 -35.71
CA TRP A 170 20.53 32.24 -34.65
C TRP A 170 19.95 32.37 -33.26
N VAL A 171 18.73 32.82 -33.14
CA VAL A 171 18.04 32.97 -31.85
C VAL A 171 17.36 31.67 -31.43
N SER A 172 17.10 30.79 -32.38
CA SER A 172 16.34 29.56 -32.10
C SER A 172 17.17 28.49 -31.38
N SER A 173 16.69 28.04 -30.23
CA SER A 173 17.19 26.89 -29.50
C SER A 173 16.28 25.64 -29.66
N GLY A 174 15.68 25.50 -30.84
CA GLY A 174 14.77 24.39 -31.17
C GLY A 174 13.30 24.80 -31.29
N GLU A 175 13.01 26.11 -31.22
CA GLU A 175 11.69 26.69 -31.53
C GLU A 175 11.40 26.65 -33.02
N GLU A 176 10.13 26.50 -33.36
CA GLU A 176 9.59 26.77 -34.69
C GLU A 176 9.27 28.27 -34.76
N LEU A 177 10.09 29.04 -35.51
CA LEU A 177 9.95 30.47 -35.63
C LEU A 177 9.53 30.82 -37.05
N GLN A 178 8.58 31.76 -37.20
CA GLN A 178 8.01 32.20 -38.48
C GLN A 178 7.77 33.70 -38.44
N LEU A 179 8.23 34.39 -39.48
CA LEU A 179 7.99 35.82 -39.72
C LEU A 179 6.75 35.96 -40.60
N GLN A 180 5.75 36.70 -40.15
CA GLN A 180 4.54 37.00 -40.90
C GLN A 180 4.48 38.47 -41.26
N VAL A 181 4.23 38.77 -42.53
CA VAL A 181 4.00 40.11 -43.08
C VAL A 181 2.73 40.07 -43.94
N GLY A 182 1.63 40.62 -43.44
CA GLY A 182 0.33 40.52 -44.09
C GLY A 182 -0.10 39.07 -44.34
N ASP A 183 -0.39 38.76 -45.61
CA ASP A 183 -0.82 37.44 -46.06
C ASP A 183 0.35 36.49 -46.40
N TYR A 184 1.57 36.86 -46.08
CA TYR A 184 2.75 36.05 -46.39
C TYR A 184 3.56 35.76 -45.11
N TRP A 185 4.10 34.58 -45.04
CA TRP A 185 4.99 34.20 -43.95
C TRP A 185 6.20 33.39 -44.45
N MET A 186 7.29 33.44 -43.71
CA MET A 186 8.48 32.62 -43.95
C MET A 186 9.00 31.99 -42.66
N GLY A 187 9.50 30.78 -42.76
CA GLY A 187 10.17 30.07 -41.69
C GLY A 187 11.70 30.13 -41.77
N LYS A 188 12.35 29.29 -40.99
CA LYS A 188 13.81 29.13 -41.00
C LYS A 188 14.39 28.53 -42.30
N ASP A 189 13.56 27.90 -43.08
CA ASP A 189 13.89 27.35 -44.41
C ASP A 189 14.05 28.41 -45.49
N GLY A 190 13.68 29.65 -45.16
CA GLY A 190 13.72 30.78 -46.11
C GLY A 190 12.67 30.71 -47.22
N VAL A 191 11.67 29.86 -47.10
CA VAL A 191 10.60 29.74 -48.09
C VAL A 191 9.43 30.64 -47.71
N VAL A 192 8.99 31.47 -48.69
CA VAL A 192 7.81 32.33 -48.50
C VAL A 192 6.54 31.58 -48.88
N HIS A 193 5.60 31.55 -47.96
CA HIS A 193 4.30 30.93 -48.11
C HIS A 193 3.19 31.98 -48.05
N LYS A 194 2.10 31.74 -48.79
CA LYS A 194 0.90 32.58 -48.73
C LYS A 194 -0.07 32.02 -47.69
N GLY A 195 -0.70 32.91 -46.94
CA GLY A 195 -1.64 32.57 -45.86
C GLY A 195 -1.13 32.94 -44.47
N THR A 196 -1.77 32.43 -43.45
CA THR A 196 -1.36 32.65 -42.06
C THR A 196 -0.31 31.62 -41.63
N ALA A 197 0.68 32.07 -40.86
CA ALA A 197 1.68 31.19 -40.28
C ALA A 197 1.05 30.09 -39.41
N PRO A 198 1.50 28.82 -39.48
CA PRO A 198 0.99 27.74 -38.69
C PRO A 198 1.25 27.97 -37.18
N THR A 199 0.28 27.60 -36.36
CA THR A 199 0.40 27.71 -34.90
C THR A 199 1.16 26.53 -34.36
N ALA A 200 2.20 26.78 -33.58
CA ALA A 200 2.97 25.72 -32.92
C ALA A 200 2.12 24.89 -31.95
N ALA A 201 2.41 23.58 -31.84
CA ALA A 201 1.64 22.65 -31.03
C ALA A 201 1.83 22.86 -29.52
N ILE A 202 3.02 23.33 -29.12
CA ILE A 202 3.41 23.50 -27.70
C ILE A 202 3.94 24.92 -27.52
N ALA A 203 3.49 25.59 -26.45
CA ALA A 203 3.90 26.92 -26.06
C ALA A 203 3.81 27.95 -27.24
N PRO A 204 2.66 28.04 -27.96
CA PRO A 204 2.51 28.98 -29.05
C PRO A 204 2.65 30.41 -28.54
N THR A 205 3.41 31.23 -29.26
CA THR A 205 3.61 32.65 -28.99
C THR A 205 3.41 33.46 -30.26
N LEU A 206 2.89 34.65 -30.10
CA LEU A 206 2.73 35.64 -31.15
C LEU A 206 3.21 36.99 -30.63
N GLN A 207 4.20 37.58 -31.28
CA GLN A 207 4.71 38.90 -30.94
C GLN A 207 4.66 39.79 -32.19
N ALA A 208 3.80 40.80 -32.16
CA ALA A 208 3.74 41.80 -33.21
C ALA A 208 4.74 42.93 -32.93
N SER A 209 5.37 43.45 -33.99
CA SER A 209 6.13 44.70 -33.90
C SER A 209 5.16 45.87 -33.70
N ILE A 210 5.59 46.85 -32.88
CA ILE A 210 4.86 48.13 -32.69
C ILE A 210 5.24 49.13 -33.77
N ARG A 211 6.41 48.96 -34.38
CA ARG A 211 7.00 49.94 -35.32
C ARG A 211 6.71 49.62 -36.78
N TYR A 212 6.63 48.35 -37.08
CA TYR A 212 6.44 47.85 -38.45
C TYR A 212 5.31 46.84 -38.55
N PRO A 213 4.63 46.73 -39.71
CA PRO A 213 3.49 45.82 -39.85
C PRO A 213 3.95 44.39 -40.12
N PHE A 214 4.56 43.76 -39.10
CA PHE A 214 4.91 42.34 -39.09
C PHE A 214 4.72 41.73 -37.71
N SER A 215 4.64 40.42 -37.65
CA SER A 215 4.63 39.65 -36.43
C SER A 215 5.52 38.41 -36.54
N VAL A 216 5.96 37.92 -35.39
CA VAL A 216 6.72 36.67 -35.29
C VAL A 216 5.90 35.67 -34.48
N HIS A 217 5.71 34.50 -35.06
CA HIS A 217 5.09 33.34 -34.45
C HIS A 217 6.20 32.42 -33.93
N GLY A 218 6.04 31.89 -32.72
CA GLY A 218 7.00 30.99 -32.12
C GLY A 218 6.32 29.86 -31.38
N GLY A 219 7.07 28.81 -31.03
CA GLY A 219 6.64 27.67 -30.26
C GLY A 219 7.45 26.42 -30.55
N TYR A 220 6.91 25.28 -30.16
CA TYR A 220 7.59 23.99 -30.32
C TYR A 220 6.67 22.97 -30.99
N GLY A 221 7.28 21.99 -31.66
CA GLY A 221 6.60 20.84 -32.22
C GLY A 221 6.08 19.85 -31.17
N ALA A 222 5.19 18.96 -31.61
CA ALA A 222 4.62 17.91 -30.76
C ALA A 222 5.73 17.01 -30.16
N GLY A 223 5.60 16.66 -28.89
CA GLY A 223 6.58 15.81 -28.17
C GLY A 223 7.67 16.55 -27.40
N LYS A 224 7.89 17.85 -27.63
CA LYS A 224 8.96 18.62 -26.96
C LYS A 224 8.87 18.60 -25.44
N LYS A 225 7.65 18.58 -24.86
CA LYS A 225 7.48 18.47 -23.41
C LYS A 225 8.03 17.17 -22.83
N VAL A 226 7.77 16.05 -23.50
CA VAL A 226 8.26 14.73 -23.05
C VAL A 226 9.77 14.71 -23.13
N GLN A 227 10.33 15.17 -24.25
CA GLN A 227 11.76 15.30 -24.44
C GLN A 227 12.39 16.18 -23.34
N PHE A 228 11.81 17.34 -23.06
CA PHE A 228 12.28 18.27 -22.04
C PHE A 228 12.30 17.61 -20.65
N VAL A 229 11.20 16.92 -20.26
CA VAL A 229 11.14 16.21 -18.97
C VAL A 229 12.17 15.09 -18.88
N SER A 230 12.36 14.32 -19.95
CA SER A 230 13.33 13.21 -19.96
C SER A 230 14.79 13.67 -19.93
N GLU A 231 15.08 14.86 -20.51
CA GLU A 231 16.44 15.41 -20.53
C GLU A 231 16.81 16.16 -19.25
N HIS A 232 15.86 16.89 -18.65
CA HIS A 232 16.14 17.78 -17.50
C HIS A 232 15.84 17.16 -16.14
N TYR A 233 14.96 16.14 -16.06
CA TYR A 233 14.51 15.57 -14.78
C TYR A 233 14.76 14.06 -14.59
N PRO A 234 15.80 13.42 -15.17
CA PRO A 234 15.99 11.97 -15.04
C PRO A 234 16.26 11.54 -13.60
N ALA A 235 17.05 12.32 -12.85
CA ALA A 235 17.35 12.03 -11.45
C ALA A 235 16.10 12.15 -10.56
N LEU A 236 15.24 13.14 -10.80
CA LEU A 236 14.00 13.31 -10.05
C LEU A 236 13.00 12.19 -10.35
N LEU A 237 12.90 11.77 -11.62
CA LEU A 237 12.06 10.64 -12.01
C LEU A 237 12.49 9.35 -11.31
N THR A 238 13.80 9.06 -11.27
CA THR A 238 14.32 7.88 -10.55
C THR A 238 14.07 7.96 -9.05
N LEU A 239 14.25 9.13 -8.43
CA LEU A 239 13.98 9.33 -7.01
C LEU A 239 12.50 9.10 -6.69
N LEU A 240 11.57 9.65 -7.48
CA LEU A 240 10.14 9.48 -7.30
C LEU A 240 9.70 8.03 -7.46
N LEU A 241 10.29 7.31 -8.42
CA LEU A 241 10.07 5.88 -8.60
C LEU A 241 10.49 5.09 -7.35
N LEU A 242 11.70 5.35 -6.84
CA LEU A 242 12.22 4.68 -5.64
C LEU A 242 11.37 4.97 -4.41
N LEU A 243 10.96 6.22 -4.21
CA LEU A 243 10.07 6.61 -3.11
C LEU A 243 8.70 5.94 -3.23
N GLY A 244 8.14 5.85 -4.43
CA GLY A 244 6.88 5.17 -4.69
C GLY A 244 6.96 3.67 -4.36
N VAL A 245 8.03 3.00 -4.81
CA VAL A 245 8.26 1.58 -4.49
C VAL A 245 8.42 1.37 -2.99
N LEU A 246 9.21 2.20 -2.31
CA LEU A 246 9.41 2.11 -0.86
C LEU A 246 8.08 2.32 -0.10
N ALA A 247 7.30 3.33 -0.47
CA ALA A 247 6.00 3.59 0.15
C ALA A 247 5.03 2.42 -0.05
N GLY A 248 5.00 1.82 -1.24
CA GLY A 248 4.22 0.63 -1.55
C GLY A 248 4.62 -0.59 -0.71
N ILE A 249 5.93 -0.84 -0.56
CA ILE A 249 6.48 -1.94 0.26
C ILE A 249 6.12 -1.73 1.74
N VAL A 250 6.32 -0.54 2.29
CA VAL A 250 5.99 -0.23 3.70
C VAL A 250 4.50 -0.40 3.95
N CYS A 251 3.65 0.12 3.07
CA CYS A 251 2.19 -0.05 3.17
C CYS A 251 1.78 -1.53 3.12
N HIS A 252 2.36 -2.32 2.21
CA HIS A 252 2.12 -3.74 2.11
C HIS A 252 2.54 -4.51 3.37
N TRP A 253 3.71 -4.18 3.91
CA TRP A 253 4.22 -4.78 5.15
C TRP A 253 3.34 -4.47 6.36
N GLN A 254 2.88 -3.23 6.51
CA GLN A 254 1.95 -2.82 7.57
C GLN A 254 0.61 -3.57 7.49
N ILE A 255 0.05 -3.72 6.28
CA ILE A 255 -1.19 -4.47 6.07
C ILE A 255 -1.02 -5.95 6.43
N ARG A 256 0.13 -6.56 6.12
CA ARG A 256 0.45 -7.95 6.49
C ARG A 256 0.63 -8.11 7.99
N ARG A 257 1.32 -7.19 8.64
CA ARG A 257 1.55 -7.23 10.10
C ARG A 257 0.24 -7.16 10.89
N ALA A 258 -0.67 -6.28 10.49
CA ALA A 258 -2.01 -6.16 11.10
C ALA A 258 -2.95 -7.37 10.86
N SER A 259 -2.54 -8.34 10.05
CA SER A 259 -3.33 -9.54 9.70
C SER A 259 -2.65 -10.83 10.18
N SER A 260 -1.66 -10.76 11.07
CA SER A 260 -1.02 -11.97 11.61
C SER A 260 -1.94 -12.66 12.63
N PRO A 261 -2.01 -14.01 12.66
CA PRO A 261 -2.77 -14.74 13.67
C PRO A 261 -2.38 -14.36 15.11
N SER A 262 -1.10 -14.09 15.35
CA SER A 262 -0.59 -13.66 16.65
C SER A 262 -1.17 -12.32 17.10
N ALA A 263 -1.27 -11.32 16.20
CA ALA A 263 -1.89 -10.03 16.54
C ALA A 263 -3.40 -10.17 16.81
N GLU A 264 -4.06 -11.12 16.17
CA GLU A 264 -5.49 -11.39 16.42
C GLU A 264 -5.71 -12.08 17.79
N LEU A 265 -4.81 -13.03 18.17
CA LEU A 265 -4.85 -13.65 19.48
C LEU A 265 -4.56 -12.65 20.62
N SER A 266 -3.57 -11.75 20.44
CA SER A 266 -3.28 -10.71 21.44
C SER A 266 -4.47 -9.78 21.64
N ARG A 267 -5.11 -9.34 20.56
CA ARG A 267 -6.35 -8.54 20.62
C ARG A 267 -7.49 -9.29 21.32
N ALA A 268 -7.64 -10.58 21.00
CA ALA A 268 -8.68 -11.42 21.58
C ALA A 268 -8.47 -11.63 23.10
N LEU A 269 -7.21 -11.73 23.53
CA LEU A 269 -6.85 -11.79 24.94
C LEU A 269 -7.19 -10.50 25.68
N GLU A 270 -6.83 -9.33 25.11
CA GLU A 270 -7.18 -8.03 25.68
C GLU A 270 -8.70 -7.76 25.74
N ALA A 271 -9.47 -8.43 24.88
CA ALA A 271 -10.93 -8.29 24.79
C ALA A 271 -11.70 -9.39 25.57
N ASP A 272 -11.01 -10.21 26.39
CA ASP A 272 -11.59 -11.31 27.17
C ASP A 272 -12.42 -12.31 26.35
N GLU A 273 -12.00 -12.58 25.10
CA GLU A 273 -12.73 -13.47 24.20
C GLU A 273 -12.47 -14.96 24.47
N PHE A 274 -11.51 -15.32 25.35
CA PHE A 274 -11.21 -16.71 25.72
C PHE A 274 -11.99 -17.11 26.95
N LEU A 275 -12.91 -18.05 26.75
CA LEU A 275 -13.86 -18.49 27.79
C LEU A 275 -13.59 -19.90 28.25
N PRO A 276 -13.76 -20.21 29.58
CA PRO A 276 -13.72 -21.57 30.08
C PRO A 276 -15.01 -22.32 29.75
N TYR A 277 -14.86 -23.53 29.25
CA TYR A 277 -15.91 -24.55 29.14
C TYR A 277 -15.56 -25.72 30.05
N PHE A 278 -16.54 -26.31 30.71
CA PHE A 278 -16.39 -27.28 31.73
C PHE A 278 -16.87 -28.65 31.28
N GLN A 279 -15.99 -29.67 31.32
CA GLN A 279 -16.37 -31.04 31.02
C GLN A 279 -16.27 -31.88 32.30
N PRO A 280 -17.36 -32.54 32.74
CA PRO A 280 -17.36 -33.30 33.97
C PRO A 280 -16.45 -34.53 33.94
N VAL A 281 -15.75 -34.77 35.05
CA VAL A 281 -15.00 -35.96 35.35
C VAL A 281 -15.71 -36.67 36.50
N VAL A 282 -15.99 -37.98 36.37
CA VAL A 282 -16.75 -38.78 37.33
C VAL A 282 -15.89 -39.86 38.00
N ARG A 283 -16.24 -40.22 39.25
CA ARG A 283 -15.62 -41.36 39.96
C ARG A 283 -16.19 -42.68 39.49
N LYS A 284 -15.41 -43.74 39.59
CA LYS A 284 -15.80 -45.10 39.21
C LYS A 284 -16.91 -45.71 40.08
N ASP A 285 -16.97 -45.32 41.38
CA ASP A 285 -17.80 -46.01 42.38
C ASP A 285 -19.26 -45.56 42.33
N ASP A 286 -19.52 -44.29 42.17
CA ASP A 286 -20.86 -43.68 42.24
C ASP A 286 -21.22 -42.78 41.08
N TYR A 287 -20.30 -42.60 40.11
CA TYR A 287 -20.41 -41.71 38.95
C TYR A 287 -20.75 -40.27 39.31
N ARG A 288 -20.44 -39.84 40.55
CA ARG A 288 -20.54 -38.42 40.91
C ARG A 288 -19.42 -37.62 40.27
N TRP A 289 -19.68 -36.36 40.06
CA TRP A 289 -18.66 -35.44 39.54
C TRP A 289 -17.56 -35.24 40.60
N ALA A 290 -16.41 -35.75 40.32
CA ALA A 290 -15.23 -35.59 41.15
C ALA A 290 -14.41 -34.37 40.71
N GLY A 291 -14.66 -33.88 39.54
CA GLY A 291 -13.92 -32.77 38.98
C GLY A 291 -14.46 -32.32 37.63
N VAL A 292 -13.74 -31.40 37.03
CA VAL A 292 -13.96 -30.90 35.68
C VAL A 292 -12.63 -30.69 34.98
N GLU A 293 -12.60 -30.91 33.67
CA GLU A 293 -11.58 -30.39 32.80
C GLU A 293 -12.04 -29.05 32.22
N VAL A 294 -11.15 -28.04 32.25
CA VAL A 294 -11.40 -26.70 31.74
C VAL A 294 -10.83 -26.59 30.32
N LEU A 295 -11.72 -26.49 29.38
CA LEU A 295 -11.40 -26.43 27.96
C LEU A 295 -11.58 -25.02 27.43
N MET A 296 -10.50 -24.43 26.98
CA MET A 296 -10.55 -23.08 26.39
C MET A 296 -11.41 -23.05 25.13
N ARG A 297 -12.26 -22.03 25.00
CA ARG A 297 -13.03 -21.71 23.79
C ARG A 297 -12.82 -20.27 23.44
N TRP A 298 -12.69 -19.97 22.17
CA TRP A 298 -12.56 -18.59 21.69
C TRP A 298 -13.91 -18.09 21.16
N ASN A 299 -14.52 -17.17 21.88
CA ASN A 299 -15.75 -16.51 21.47
C ASN A 299 -15.45 -15.34 20.54
N HIS A 300 -15.19 -15.64 19.27
CA HIS A 300 -14.79 -14.65 18.30
C HIS A 300 -15.99 -13.80 17.85
N PRO A 301 -15.90 -12.43 17.85
CA PRO A 301 -17.05 -11.55 17.63
C PRO A 301 -17.70 -11.66 16.24
N ARG A 302 -17.00 -12.25 15.25
CA ARG A 302 -17.51 -12.43 13.88
C ARG A 302 -17.76 -13.88 13.48
N GLU A 303 -17.00 -14.81 14.06
CA GLU A 303 -17.04 -16.22 13.68
C GLU A 303 -17.77 -17.10 14.72
N GLY A 304 -18.17 -16.48 15.83
CA GLY A 304 -18.78 -17.21 16.95
C GLY A 304 -17.77 -18.07 17.69
N LEU A 305 -18.20 -19.21 18.21
CA LEU A 305 -17.38 -20.10 19.03
C LEU A 305 -16.37 -20.87 18.16
N VAL A 306 -15.08 -20.54 18.31
CA VAL A 306 -13.97 -21.18 17.58
C VAL A 306 -13.37 -22.30 18.43
N ARG A 307 -13.14 -23.46 17.82
CA ARG A 307 -12.60 -24.66 18.50
C ARG A 307 -11.11 -24.53 18.77
N PRO A 308 -10.60 -25.16 19.87
CA PRO A 308 -9.20 -25.10 20.28
C PRO A 308 -8.20 -25.56 19.22
N ASP A 309 -8.51 -26.63 18.50
CA ASP A 309 -7.66 -27.19 17.43
C ASP A 309 -7.31 -26.18 16.31
N LEU A 310 -8.08 -25.11 16.19
CA LEU A 310 -7.87 -24.08 15.19
C LEU A 310 -6.95 -22.94 15.65
N PHE A 311 -6.83 -22.64 16.94
CA PHE A 311 -6.06 -21.49 17.43
C PHE A 311 -4.93 -21.85 18.40
N ILE A 312 -5.06 -22.95 19.18
CA ILE A 312 -4.02 -23.37 20.14
C ILE A 312 -2.64 -23.55 19.48
N PRO A 313 -2.51 -24.21 18.29
CA PRO A 313 -1.20 -24.34 17.65
C PRO A 313 -0.53 -23.00 17.33
N TYR A 314 -1.33 -21.97 16.98
CA TYR A 314 -0.83 -20.60 16.74
C TYR A 314 -0.47 -19.89 18.04
N ALA A 315 -1.26 -20.10 19.10
CA ALA A 315 -1.00 -19.56 20.43
C ALA A 315 0.33 -20.10 21.00
N GLU A 316 0.57 -21.40 20.87
CA GLU A 316 1.82 -22.05 21.26
C GLU A 316 3.01 -21.51 20.44
N HIS A 317 2.88 -21.47 19.10
CA HIS A 317 3.98 -21.00 18.26
C HIS A 317 4.35 -19.53 18.49
N SER A 318 3.41 -18.73 18.92
CA SER A 318 3.60 -17.29 19.18
C SER A 318 3.91 -16.96 20.64
N GLY A 319 3.90 -17.95 21.55
CA GLY A 319 4.06 -17.75 22.99
C GLY A 319 2.83 -17.14 23.68
N GLN A 320 1.72 -16.95 22.96
CA GLN A 320 0.48 -16.42 23.53
C GLN A 320 -0.25 -17.43 24.41
N ILE A 321 0.09 -18.70 24.34
CA ILE A 321 -0.56 -19.76 25.11
C ILE A 321 -0.42 -19.52 26.62
N VAL A 322 0.72 -19.00 27.09
CA VAL A 322 0.97 -18.74 28.52
C VAL A 322 0.02 -17.66 29.07
N PRO A 323 -0.02 -16.44 28.52
CA PRO A 323 -0.96 -15.43 29.01
C PRO A 323 -2.44 -15.82 28.79
N MET A 324 -2.76 -16.61 27.76
CA MET A 324 -4.11 -17.11 27.53
C MET A 324 -4.54 -18.13 28.61
N THR A 325 -3.65 -19.05 29.00
CA THR A 325 -3.91 -19.99 30.08
C THR A 325 -4.04 -19.28 31.43
N ARG A 326 -3.20 -18.26 31.69
CA ARG A 326 -3.33 -17.41 32.89
C ARG A 326 -4.72 -16.75 32.98
N ALA A 327 -5.19 -16.15 31.85
CA ALA A 327 -6.53 -15.57 31.79
C ALA A 327 -7.63 -16.63 32.00
N LEU A 328 -7.50 -17.83 31.40
CA LEU A 328 -8.42 -18.94 31.57
C LEU A 328 -8.49 -19.38 33.04
N MET A 329 -7.36 -19.52 33.73
CA MET A 329 -7.30 -19.82 35.15
C MET A 329 -8.06 -18.79 35.98
N LEU A 330 -7.81 -17.51 35.74
CA LEU A 330 -8.50 -16.41 36.43
C LEU A 330 -10.01 -16.44 36.21
N HIS A 331 -10.45 -16.55 34.94
CA HIS A 331 -11.88 -16.63 34.61
C HIS A 331 -12.54 -17.87 35.23
N THR A 332 -11.84 -19.01 35.26
CA THR A 332 -12.32 -20.23 35.90
C THR A 332 -12.50 -20.04 37.40
N ALA A 333 -11.50 -19.46 38.07
CA ALA A 333 -11.58 -19.18 39.51
C ALA A 333 -12.73 -18.23 39.85
N GLN A 334 -12.86 -17.13 39.11
CA GLN A 334 -13.95 -16.15 39.27
C GLN A 334 -15.34 -16.76 39.05
N ALA A 335 -15.46 -17.67 38.07
CA ALA A 335 -16.71 -18.33 37.75
C ALA A 335 -17.13 -19.35 38.83
N LEU A 336 -16.21 -20.12 39.38
CA LEU A 336 -16.51 -21.22 40.28
C LEU A 336 -16.44 -20.84 41.78
N ALA A 337 -15.58 -19.90 42.19
CA ALA A 337 -15.39 -19.55 43.60
C ALA A 337 -16.68 -19.11 44.33
N PRO A 338 -17.61 -18.32 43.71
CA PRO A 338 -18.89 -17.99 44.37
C PRO A 338 -19.76 -19.22 44.69
N TYR A 339 -19.54 -20.30 43.97
CA TYR A 339 -20.30 -21.56 44.11
C TYR A 339 -19.48 -22.70 44.74
N ALA A 340 -18.36 -22.38 45.37
CA ALA A 340 -17.47 -23.37 45.99
C ALA A 340 -18.19 -24.28 46.98
N ALA A 341 -19.24 -23.81 47.66
CA ALA A 341 -20.06 -24.60 48.56
C ALA A 341 -20.84 -25.76 47.87
N LEU A 342 -21.04 -25.67 46.55
CA LEU A 342 -21.71 -26.74 45.77
C LEU A 342 -20.71 -27.84 45.33
N LEU A 343 -19.42 -27.55 45.35
CA LEU A 343 -18.38 -28.50 45.01
C LEU A 343 -18.14 -29.45 46.17
N GLU A 344 -17.86 -30.71 45.91
CA GLU A 344 -17.40 -31.64 46.94
C GLU A 344 -16.00 -31.25 47.43
N ASP A 345 -15.62 -31.66 48.66
CA ASP A 345 -14.26 -31.42 49.14
C ASP A 345 -13.26 -32.20 48.27
N GLY A 346 -12.17 -31.54 47.91
CA GLY A 346 -11.18 -32.11 47.00
C GLY A 346 -11.63 -32.18 45.53
N PHE A 347 -12.57 -31.32 45.08
CA PHE A 347 -13.02 -31.29 43.70
C PHE A 347 -11.88 -30.91 42.72
N HIS A 348 -11.59 -31.79 41.77
CA HIS A 348 -10.51 -31.61 40.80
C HIS A 348 -10.87 -30.60 39.74
N ILE A 349 -9.95 -29.66 39.42
CA ILE A 349 -10.07 -28.75 38.32
C ILE A 349 -8.84 -28.94 37.41
N GLY A 350 -9.05 -29.59 36.28
CA GLY A 350 -8.02 -29.88 35.28
C GLY A 350 -7.80 -28.68 34.35
N ILE A 351 -6.55 -28.26 34.15
CA ILE A 351 -6.16 -27.17 33.25
C ILE A 351 -4.98 -27.61 32.40
N ASN A 352 -5.15 -27.52 31.10
CA ASN A 352 -4.13 -27.86 30.13
C ASN A 352 -2.98 -26.84 30.12
N ILE A 353 -1.75 -27.34 30.25
CA ILE A 353 -0.51 -26.55 30.13
C ILE A 353 0.42 -27.14 29.09
N THR A 354 1.40 -26.35 28.67
CA THR A 354 2.42 -26.72 27.68
C THR A 354 3.82 -26.54 28.24
N ALA A 355 4.85 -27.03 27.55
CA ALA A 355 6.24 -26.85 27.93
C ALA A 355 6.63 -25.36 28.08
N ASP A 356 5.94 -24.45 27.41
CA ASP A 356 6.21 -23.02 27.52
C ASP A 356 5.90 -22.44 28.90
N HIS A 357 4.92 -23.00 29.61
CA HIS A 357 4.58 -22.64 31.00
C HIS A 357 5.64 -23.09 32.03
N CYS A 358 6.50 -24.04 31.65
CA CYS A 358 7.48 -24.63 32.53
C CYS A 358 8.89 -24.07 32.38
N ARG A 359 9.05 -22.96 31.61
CA ARG A 359 10.36 -22.33 31.35
C ARG A 359 10.89 -21.54 32.54
N ASP A 360 10.02 -21.10 33.39
CA ASP A 360 10.32 -20.31 34.58
C ASP A 360 9.39 -20.69 35.75
N LEU A 361 9.39 -19.90 36.84
CA LEU A 361 8.56 -20.16 38.01
C LEU A 361 7.25 -19.32 38.02
N GLU A 362 6.89 -18.60 36.96
CA GLU A 362 5.68 -17.76 36.94
C GLU A 362 4.40 -18.59 37.13
N LEU A 363 4.37 -19.82 36.63
CA LEU A 363 3.23 -20.73 36.79
C LEU A 363 2.88 -20.98 38.26
N LEU A 364 3.86 -20.93 39.20
CA LEU A 364 3.59 -21.05 40.64
C LEU A 364 2.69 -19.92 41.15
N ASP A 365 2.94 -18.71 40.71
CA ASP A 365 2.15 -17.55 41.12
C ASP A 365 0.73 -17.61 40.54
N ASP A 366 0.61 -18.09 39.29
CA ASP A 366 -0.69 -18.32 38.64
C ASP A 366 -1.50 -19.40 39.43
N CYS A 367 -0.88 -20.52 39.79
CA CYS A 367 -1.51 -21.58 40.60
C CYS A 367 -1.87 -21.09 42.00
N ARG A 368 -0.99 -20.34 42.66
CA ARG A 368 -1.25 -19.76 43.97
C ARG A 368 -2.45 -18.79 43.92
N THR A 369 -2.47 -17.92 42.94
CA THR A 369 -3.57 -16.97 42.72
C THR A 369 -4.89 -17.72 42.50
N PHE A 370 -4.87 -18.76 41.67
CA PHE A 370 -6.05 -19.59 41.42
C PHE A 370 -6.59 -20.23 42.71
N LEU A 371 -5.73 -20.92 43.48
CA LEU A 371 -6.12 -21.64 44.70
C LEU A 371 -6.61 -20.70 45.82
N GLN A 372 -6.09 -19.46 45.90
CA GLN A 372 -6.54 -18.45 46.87
C GLN A 372 -8.01 -18.01 46.70
N HIS A 373 -8.63 -18.25 45.56
CA HIS A 373 -10.05 -17.96 45.37
C HIS A 373 -10.97 -18.95 46.06
N PHE A 374 -10.47 -20.10 46.47
CA PHE A 374 -11.27 -21.17 47.07
C PHE A 374 -10.93 -21.40 48.55
N PRO A 375 -11.89 -21.88 49.37
CA PRO A 375 -11.58 -22.34 50.70
C PRO A 375 -10.52 -23.46 50.68
N PRO A 376 -9.59 -23.51 51.65
CA PRO A 376 -8.58 -24.55 51.72
C PRO A 376 -9.18 -25.96 51.67
N GLY A 377 -8.61 -26.84 50.84
CA GLY A 377 -9.05 -28.22 50.65
C GLY A 377 -10.35 -28.38 49.81
N ARG A 378 -11.00 -27.30 49.38
CA ARG A 378 -12.22 -27.37 48.59
C ARG A 378 -11.96 -27.87 47.18
N VAL A 379 -10.88 -27.39 46.55
CA VAL A 379 -10.50 -27.78 45.19
C VAL A 379 -9.07 -28.30 45.14
N VAL A 380 -8.81 -29.19 44.19
CA VAL A 380 -7.49 -29.65 43.80
C VAL A 380 -7.23 -29.20 42.38
N LEU A 381 -6.23 -28.34 42.17
CA LEU A 381 -5.81 -27.96 40.84
C LEU A 381 -5.00 -29.07 40.21
N THR A 382 -5.38 -29.53 39.04
CA THR A 382 -4.66 -30.54 38.26
C THR A 382 -4.13 -29.91 36.98
N LEU A 383 -2.82 -29.92 36.78
CA LEU A 383 -2.19 -29.42 35.53
C LEU A 383 -1.99 -30.59 34.56
N GLU A 384 -2.54 -30.45 33.37
CA GLU A 384 -2.56 -31.51 32.37
C GLU A 384 -1.53 -31.22 31.28
N LEU A 385 -0.60 -32.13 31.06
CA LEU A 385 0.52 -32.05 30.13
C LEU A 385 0.34 -33.05 29.02
N THR A 386 0.33 -32.59 27.76
CA THR A 386 0.23 -33.51 26.61
C THR A 386 1.55 -34.23 26.33
N GLU A 387 1.48 -35.52 26.01
CA GLU A 387 2.63 -36.38 25.67
C GLU A 387 3.41 -35.84 24.47
N ARG A 388 2.76 -35.13 23.55
CA ARG A 388 3.36 -34.71 22.26
C ARG A 388 4.48 -33.68 22.37
N LYS A 389 4.55 -32.93 23.47
CA LYS A 389 5.60 -31.94 23.74
C LYS A 389 6.22 -32.18 25.10
N LEU A 390 7.16 -33.13 25.16
CA LEU A 390 7.89 -33.44 26.37
C LEU A 390 8.62 -32.19 26.90
N ILE A 391 8.47 -31.98 28.21
CA ILE A 391 9.19 -30.92 28.93
C ILE A 391 10.61 -31.41 29.18
N GLU A 392 11.61 -30.56 28.93
CA GLU A 392 12.99 -30.88 29.30
C GLU A 392 13.17 -30.81 30.82
N ALA A 393 13.82 -31.82 31.38
CA ALA A 393 14.11 -31.87 32.81
C ALA A 393 15.31 -30.98 33.17
N THR A 394 15.09 -29.67 33.06
CA THR A 394 16.05 -28.68 33.54
C THR A 394 15.97 -28.51 35.06
N PRO A 395 16.99 -27.96 35.73
CA PRO A 395 16.91 -27.65 37.18
C PRO A 395 15.69 -26.78 37.52
N ILE A 396 15.36 -25.78 36.68
CA ILE A 396 14.19 -24.90 36.89
C ILE A 396 12.89 -25.68 36.81
N THR A 397 12.77 -26.56 35.80
CA THR A 397 11.57 -27.36 35.60
C THR A 397 11.34 -28.33 36.78
N LEU A 398 12.39 -28.99 37.26
CA LEU A 398 12.31 -29.90 38.41
C LEU A 398 11.93 -29.14 39.70
N GLU A 399 12.52 -27.97 39.93
CA GLU A 399 12.17 -27.08 41.04
C GLU A 399 10.71 -26.62 40.97
N LEU A 400 10.24 -26.28 39.77
CA LEU A 400 8.85 -25.88 39.53
C LEU A 400 7.88 -27.00 39.97
N PHE A 401 8.10 -28.24 39.50
CA PHE A 401 7.22 -29.37 39.81
C PHE A 401 7.26 -29.75 41.29
N GLU A 402 8.42 -29.69 41.93
CA GLU A 402 8.51 -29.91 43.38
C GLU A 402 7.67 -28.89 44.16
N LYS A 403 7.79 -27.60 43.84
CA LYS A 403 7.02 -26.54 44.50
C LYS A 403 5.51 -26.61 44.18
N LEU A 404 5.12 -27.07 42.99
CA LEU A 404 3.72 -27.31 42.66
C LEU A 404 3.11 -28.41 43.55
N HIS A 405 3.83 -29.53 43.75
CA HIS A 405 3.41 -30.60 44.66
C HIS A 405 3.33 -30.11 46.11
N ASP A 406 4.29 -29.30 46.56
CA ASP A 406 4.26 -28.68 47.90
C ASP A 406 3.03 -27.81 48.15
N MET A 407 2.46 -27.26 47.07
CA MET A 407 1.22 -26.47 47.09
C MET A 407 -0.05 -27.34 46.98
N GLY A 408 0.08 -28.66 46.82
CA GLY A 408 -1.03 -29.60 46.62
C GLY A 408 -1.60 -29.57 45.19
N VAL A 409 -0.85 -29.04 44.21
CA VAL A 409 -1.19 -29.13 42.80
C VAL A 409 -0.81 -30.50 42.26
N MET A 410 -1.73 -31.18 41.59
CA MET A 410 -1.51 -32.47 40.95
C MET A 410 -1.10 -32.35 39.51
N ILE A 411 -0.33 -33.30 39.02
CA ILE A 411 0.16 -33.32 37.63
C ILE A 411 -0.46 -34.52 36.90
N ALA A 412 -1.10 -34.28 35.79
CA ALA A 412 -1.63 -35.33 34.91
C ALA A 412 -0.88 -35.36 33.58
N LEU A 413 -0.56 -36.55 33.10
CA LEU A 413 -0.05 -36.74 31.74
C LEU A 413 -1.20 -37.11 30.82
N ASP A 414 -1.43 -36.25 29.83
CA ASP A 414 -2.54 -36.36 28.88
C ASP A 414 -2.14 -37.05 27.56
N ASP A 415 -3.13 -37.60 26.83
CA ASP A 415 -2.98 -38.31 25.53
C ASP A 415 -2.00 -39.54 25.62
N PHE A 416 -1.87 -40.21 26.76
CA PHE A 416 -0.88 -41.27 26.93
C PHE A 416 -1.08 -42.46 25.98
N GLY A 417 0.04 -42.86 25.32
CA GLY A 417 0.11 -43.97 24.38
C GLY A 417 0.05 -43.54 22.91
N THR A 418 -0.15 -42.24 22.64
CA THR A 418 -0.17 -41.72 21.27
C THR A 418 1.18 -41.20 20.75
N GLY A 419 2.20 -41.14 21.63
CA GLY A 419 3.51 -40.56 21.37
C GLY A 419 4.71 -41.37 21.80
N GLN A 420 5.78 -40.71 22.27
CA GLN A 420 7.06 -41.32 22.67
C GLN A 420 7.29 -41.27 24.19
N SER A 421 6.30 -41.51 24.99
CA SER A 421 6.46 -41.48 26.48
C SER A 421 7.50 -42.46 26.94
N SER A 422 8.54 -41.96 27.60
CA SER A 422 9.42 -42.81 28.36
C SER A 422 8.93 -42.95 29.79
N LEU A 423 8.91 -44.19 30.34
CA LEU A 423 8.61 -44.45 31.76
C LEU A 423 9.48 -43.62 32.71
N ASN A 424 10.65 -43.20 32.24
CA ASN A 424 11.55 -42.33 32.98
C ASN A 424 10.95 -40.92 33.20
N TYR A 425 10.16 -40.42 32.25
CA TYR A 425 9.47 -39.13 32.33
C TYR A 425 8.44 -39.12 33.49
N LEU A 426 7.59 -40.16 33.58
CA LEU A 426 6.61 -40.32 34.65
C LEU A 426 7.24 -40.25 36.03
N ARG A 427 8.39 -40.94 36.22
CA ARG A 427 9.12 -40.95 37.47
C ARG A 427 9.82 -39.62 37.77
N GLN A 428 10.39 -38.99 36.77
CA GLN A 428 11.21 -37.79 36.93
C GLN A 428 10.38 -36.58 37.36
N PHE A 429 9.16 -36.43 36.84
CA PHE A 429 8.25 -35.33 37.13
C PHE A 429 7.21 -35.68 38.20
N LYS A 430 7.29 -36.89 38.81
CA LYS A 430 6.34 -37.35 39.85
C LYS A 430 4.88 -37.13 39.42
N VAL A 431 4.52 -37.63 38.21
CA VAL A 431 3.16 -37.53 37.70
C VAL A 431 2.19 -38.23 38.66
N ASP A 432 1.03 -37.63 38.92
CA ASP A 432 0.00 -38.18 39.85
C ASP A 432 -1.07 -38.97 39.09
N TYR A 433 -1.43 -38.48 37.88
CA TYR A 433 -2.49 -39.08 37.07
C TYR A 433 -2.01 -39.37 35.67
N LEU A 434 -2.55 -40.43 35.09
CA LEU A 434 -2.40 -40.78 33.68
C LEU A 434 -3.76 -40.74 33.01
N LYS A 435 -3.91 -39.88 31.98
CA LYS A 435 -5.13 -39.80 31.17
C LYS A 435 -4.99 -40.69 29.94
N ILE A 436 -5.91 -41.64 29.80
CA ILE A 436 -5.96 -42.60 28.67
C ILE A 436 -6.74 -41.94 27.57
N ASP A 437 -6.09 -41.75 26.42
CA ASP A 437 -6.69 -41.11 25.21
C ASP A 437 -7.94 -41.86 24.71
N GLN A 438 -8.91 -41.10 24.23
CA GLN A 438 -10.17 -41.59 23.70
C GLN A 438 -10.02 -42.69 22.63
N SER A 439 -8.91 -42.73 21.89
CA SER A 439 -8.69 -43.72 20.85
C SER A 439 -8.57 -45.15 21.45
N PHE A 440 -8.01 -45.29 22.63
CA PHE A 440 -7.94 -46.58 23.35
C PHE A 440 -9.28 -46.96 23.95
N VAL A 441 -10.00 -46.01 24.53
CA VAL A 441 -11.35 -46.24 25.10
C VAL A 441 -12.34 -46.63 23.99
N ALA A 442 -12.23 -46.06 22.80
CA ALA A 442 -13.05 -46.43 21.66
C ALA A 442 -12.86 -47.88 21.18
N MET A 443 -11.74 -48.52 21.54
CA MET A 443 -11.46 -49.92 21.18
C MET A 443 -12.17 -50.94 22.09
N ILE A 444 -12.77 -50.52 23.21
CA ILE A 444 -13.50 -51.38 24.12
C ILE A 444 -14.70 -52.03 23.39
N GLY A 445 -14.74 -53.36 23.40
CA GLY A 445 -15.73 -54.16 22.67
C GLY A 445 -15.34 -54.44 21.19
N GLY A 446 -14.15 -54.02 20.76
CA GLY A 446 -13.56 -54.32 19.46
C GLY A 446 -12.73 -55.61 19.42
N ASP A 447 -11.57 -55.56 18.72
CA ASP A 447 -10.70 -56.73 18.60
C ASP A 447 -9.85 -56.96 19.88
N ALA A 448 -9.45 -58.21 20.10
CA ALA A 448 -8.75 -58.63 21.31
C ALA A 448 -7.37 -57.99 21.48
N LEU A 449 -6.68 -57.62 20.39
CA LEU A 449 -5.36 -57.01 20.46
C LEU A 449 -5.43 -55.57 20.98
N SER A 450 -6.38 -54.78 20.47
CA SER A 450 -6.62 -53.41 20.89
C SER A 450 -7.02 -53.32 22.35
N GLN A 451 -7.85 -54.25 22.81
CA GLN A 451 -8.25 -54.34 24.20
C GLN A 451 -7.08 -54.68 25.12
N HIS A 452 -6.16 -55.59 24.71
CA HIS A 452 -4.97 -55.95 25.45
C HIS A 452 -4.00 -54.76 25.65
N ILE A 453 -3.93 -53.82 24.72
CA ILE A 453 -3.12 -52.59 24.87
C ILE A 453 -3.68 -51.73 26.00
N LEU A 454 -5.00 -51.53 26.04
CA LEU A 454 -5.66 -50.77 27.10
C LEU A 454 -5.42 -51.40 28.47
N ASP A 455 -5.60 -52.73 28.58
CA ASP A 455 -5.34 -53.47 29.83
C ASP A 455 -3.88 -53.33 30.29
N THR A 456 -2.95 -53.36 29.36
CA THR A 456 -1.51 -53.16 29.67
C THR A 456 -1.23 -51.74 30.20
N ILE A 457 -1.89 -50.72 29.65
CA ILE A 457 -1.75 -49.32 30.13
C ILE A 457 -2.31 -49.21 31.55
N ILE A 458 -3.47 -49.79 31.82
CA ILE A 458 -4.10 -49.79 33.16
C ILE A 458 -3.20 -50.52 34.18
N GLU A 459 -2.71 -51.70 33.82
CA GLU A 459 -1.80 -52.47 34.68
C GLU A 459 -0.49 -51.74 35.00
N LEU A 460 0.09 -51.08 33.97
CA LEU A 460 1.29 -50.29 34.11
C LEU A 460 1.08 -49.12 35.08
N SER A 461 -0.02 -48.38 34.94
CA SER A 461 -0.37 -47.25 35.81
C SER A 461 -0.52 -47.71 37.26
N GLY A 462 -1.21 -48.85 37.50
CA GLY A 462 -1.33 -49.44 38.82
C GLY A 462 0.01 -49.85 39.45
N LYS A 463 0.94 -50.41 38.66
CA LYS A 463 2.29 -50.77 39.13
C LYS A 463 3.15 -49.56 39.47
N LEU A 464 2.88 -48.42 38.80
CA LEU A 464 3.56 -47.15 39.07
C LEU A 464 2.90 -46.33 40.20
N GLY A 465 1.75 -46.76 40.71
CA GLY A 465 0.98 -46.05 41.73
C GLY A 465 0.32 -44.76 41.22
N LEU A 466 0.03 -44.68 39.91
CA LEU A 466 -0.61 -43.53 39.29
C LEU A 466 -2.13 -43.67 39.30
N GLY A 467 -2.86 -42.60 39.57
CA GLY A 467 -4.29 -42.52 39.32
C GLY A 467 -4.60 -42.56 37.84
N ILE A 468 -5.75 -43.08 37.44
CA ILE A 468 -6.12 -43.25 36.05
C ILE A 468 -7.38 -42.48 35.74
N VAL A 469 -7.34 -41.69 34.66
CA VAL A 469 -8.50 -40.99 34.04
C VAL A 469 -8.70 -41.55 32.64
N ALA A 470 -9.87 -42.11 32.32
CA ALA A 470 -10.19 -42.56 30.99
C ALA A 470 -11.03 -41.51 30.26
N GLU A 471 -10.61 -41.14 29.05
CA GLU A 471 -11.27 -40.13 28.21
C GLU A 471 -12.13 -40.76 27.10
N GLY A 472 -13.10 -39.96 26.61
CA GLY A 472 -13.93 -40.36 25.48
C GLY A 472 -14.90 -41.47 25.78
N VAL A 473 -15.38 -41.60 27.02
CA VAL A 473 -16.41 -42.59 27.41
C VAL A 473 -17.77 -42.14 26.84
N GLU A 474 -18.27 -42.86 25.85
CA GLU A 474 -19.51 -42.54 25.16
C GLU A 474 -20.64 -43.55 25.41
N THR A 475 -20.30 -44.76 25.82
CA THR A 475 -21.27 -45.84 26.02
C THR A 475 -21.18 -46.45 27.44
N GLU A 476 -22.30 -47.04 27.90
CA GLU A 476 -22.35 -47.76 29.16
C GLU A 476 -21.41 -48.97 29.17
N VAL A 477 -21.20 -49.61 28.02
CA VAL A 477 -20.27 -50.74 27.89
C VAL A 477 -18.84 -50.32 28.21
N GLN A 478 -18.42 -49.15 27.70
CA GLN A 478 -17.11 -48.59 28.00
C GLN A 478 -17.00 -48.21 29.47
N ARG A 479 -18.00 -47.53 30.03
CA ARG A 479 -18.08 -47.17 31.45
C ARG A 479 -17.89 -48.38 32.33
N ASP A 480 -18.68 -49.44 32.11
CA ASP A 480 -18.69 -50.65 32.96
C ASP A 480 -17.41 -51.46 32.80
N TYR A 481 -16.80 -51.46 31.63
CA TYR A 481 -15.49 -52.07 31.39
C TYR A 481 -14.42 -51.39 32.23
N LEU A 482 -14.29 -50.06 32.15
CA LEU A 482 -13.31 -49.26 32.87
C LEU A 482 -13.48 -49.35 34.37
N ALA A 483 -14.72 -49.37 34.88
CA ALA A 483 -15.01 -49.56 36.31
C ALA A 483 -14.54 -50.94 36.82
N ARG A 484 -14.75 -52.03 36.06
CA ARG A 484 -14.25 -53.39 36.41
C ARG A 484 -12.73 -53.48 36.45
N HIS A 485 -12.03 -52.66 35.62
CA HIS A 485 -10.56 -52.58 35.60
C HIS A 485 -10.00 -51.53 36.57
N GLN A 486 -10.84 -51.03 37.49
CA GLN A 486 -10.45 -50.14 38.57
C GLN A 486 -9.88 -48.80 38.10
N VAL A 487 -10.32 -48.31 36.94
CA VAL A 487 -10.01 -46.93 36.46
C VAL A 487 -10.67 -45.92 37.39
N ASP A 488 -9.91 -45.01 38.01
CA ASP A 488 -10.36 -44.16 39.10
C ASP A 488 -11.38 -43.12 38.68
N PHE A 489 -11.15 -42.52 37.53
CA PHE A 489 -11.98 -41.45 36.96
C PHE A 489 -12.31 -41.71 35.51
N GLN A 490 -13.46 -41.23 35.09
CA GLN A 490 -13.94 -41.35 33.70
C GLN A 490 -14.49 -40.03 33.22
N GLN A 491 -14.22 -39.73 31.95
CA GLN A 491 -14.68 -38.51 31.27
C GLN A 491 -15.17 -38.86 29.86
N GLY A 492 -16.25 -38.21 29.42
CA GLY A 492 -16.76 -38.43 28.08
C GLY A 492 -18.18 -37.94 27.90
N TYR A 493 -18.69 -38.07 26.69
CA TYR A 493 -20.03 -37.58 26.33
C TYR A 493 -21.16 -38.33 27.01
N LEU A 494 -20.90 -39.51 27.53
CA LEU A 494 -21.86 -40.24 28.39
C LEU A 494 -22.21 -39.45 29.66
N PHE A 495 -21.26 -38.72 30.22
CA PHE A 495 -21.41 -37.98 31.49
C PHE A 495 -21.69 -36.50 31.29
N GLY A 496 -21.21 -35.93 30.19
CA GLY A 496 -21.43 -34.53 29.81
C GLY A 496 -20.50 -34.08 28.70
N ARG A 497 -21.02 -33.20 27.83
CA ARG A 497 -20.20 -32.48 26.84
C ARG A 497 -19.55 -31.26 27.50
N PRO A 498 -18.45 -30.72 26.97
CA PRO A 498 -17.96 -29.43 27.41
C PRO A 498 -19.07 -28.37 27.32
N MET A 499 -19.38 -27.71 28.42
CA MET A 499 -20.49 -26.77 28.55
C MET A 499 -20.02 -25.42 29.14
N PRO A 500 -20.70 -24.32 28.85
CA PRO A 500 -20.40 -23.04 29.48
C PRO A 500 -20.72 -23.06 30.99
N VAL A 501 -20.21 -22.06 31.72
CA VAL A 501 -20.32 -22.00 33.19
C VAL A 501 -21.76 -22.07 33.69
N ASP A 502 -22.69 -21.37 33.04
CA ASP A 502 -24.10 -21.32 33.47
C ASP A 502 -24.77 -22.70 33.41
N ASP A 503 -24.54 -23.43 32.30
CA ASP A 503 -25.06 -24.78 32.13
C ASP A 503 -24.41 -25.78 33.14
N PHE A 504 -23.09 -25.60 33.38
CA PHE A 504 -22.38 -26.40 34.34
C PHE A 504 -22.93 -26.19 35.76
N LEU A 505 -23.10 -24.96 36.21
CA LEU A 505 -23.62 -24.62 37.52
C LEU A 505 -25.07 -25.11 37.71
N GLN A 506 -25.90 -24.95 36.68
CA GLN A 506 -27.26 -25.49 36.70
C GLN A 506 -27.29 -27.01 36.85
N ALA A 507 -26.46 -27.71 36.07
CA ALA A 507 -26.34 -29.15 36.14
C ALA A 507 -25.77 -29.63 37.50
N LEU A 508 -24.82 -28.89 38.07
CA LEU A 508 -24.25 -29.17 39.40
C LEU A 508 -25.30 -29.01 40.50
N ALA A 509 -26.12 -27.94 40.45
CA ALA A 509 -27.17 -27.68 41.44
C ALA A 509 -28.36 -28.67 41.36
N ALA A 510 -28.62 -29.26 40.20
CA ALA A 510 -29.71 -30.20 39.98
C ALA A 510 -29.41 -31.64 40.51
N ARG A 511 -28.20 -31.92 40.96
CA ARG A 511 -27.79 -33.26 41.38
C ARG A 511 -28.30 -33.61 42.77
N PRO A 512 -28.69 -34.91 42.99
CA PRO A 512 -29.05 -35.38 44.33
C PRO A 512 -27.84 -35.34 45.26
N GLY A 513 -27.91 -34.56 46.33
CA GLY A 513 -26.86 -34.41 47.35
C GLY A 513 -26.23 -33.01 47.44
N SER A 514 -26.53 -32.09 46.53
CA SER A 514 -26.15 -30.69 46.70
C SER A 514 -26.96 -30.10 47.86
N SER A 515 -26.28 -29.66 48.95
CA SER A 515 -26.92 -28.93 50.05
C SER A 515 -27.66 -27.70 49.49
N ARG A 516 -28.92 -27.51 49.97
CA ARG A 516 -29.87 -26.45 49.47
C ARG A 516 -29.18 -25.10 49.34
N LEU A 517 -29.26 -24.50 48.13
CA LEU A 517 -28.90 -23.10 47.91
C LEU A 517 -29.62 -22.19 48.92
N PRO A 518 -28.94 -21.21 49.56
CA PRO A 518 -29.62 -20.13 50.27
C PRO A 518 -30.53 -19.40 49.30
N HIS A 519 -31.73 -19.07 49.70
CA HIS A 519 -32.82 -18.45 48.92
C HIS A 519 -32.47 -17.09 48.27
N SER A 520 -31.27 -16.56 48.52
CA SER A 520 -30.81 -15.24 48.04
C SER A 520 -30.04 -15.26 46.68
N ILE A 521 -29.81 -16.43 46.05
CA ILE A 521 -29.08 -16.54 44.78
C ILE A 521 -29.94 -17.34 43.79
N ARG A 522 -31.11 -16.83 43.47
CA ARG A 522 -31.81 -17.21 42.23
C ARG A 522 -31.50 -16.13 41.17
N PRO A 523 -30.89 -16.48 40.03
CA PRO A 523 -30.83 -15.54 38.94
C PRO A 523 -32.26 -15.21 38.49
N GLU A 524 -32.63 -13.94 38.52
CA GLU A 524 -33.85 -13.45 37.84
C GLU A 524 -33.68 -13.76 36.34
N ILE A 525 -34.45 -14.74 35.91
CA ILE A 525 -34.61 -14.99 34.45
C ILE A 525 -35.41 -13.83 33.92
N MET A 526 -34.76 -12.86 33.25
CA MET A 526 -35.47 -11.91 32.40
C MET A 526 -36.02 -12.66 31.20
N PRO A 527 -37.33 -12.55 30.89
CA PRO A 527 -37.86 -13.12 29.67
C PRO A 527 -37.44 -12.27 28.46
N ASN A 528 -37.09 -12.94 27.36
CA ASN A 528 -36.72 -12.54 25.99
C ASN A 528 -36.87 -11.08 25.59
#